data_a0aa7f9c98c49633b07247f764deb19a
#
_entry.id   a0aa7f9c98c49633b07247f764deb19a
#
_cell.length_a   1.000
_cell.length_b   1.000
_cell.length_c   1.000
_cell.angle_alpha   90.00
_cell.angle_beta   90.00
_cell.angle_gamma   90.00
#
_symmetry.space_group_name_H-M   'P 1'
#
loop_
_entity.id
_entity.type
_entity.pdbx_description
1 polymer ?
#
loop_
_entity_poly.entity_id
_entity_poly.type
_entity_poly.pdbx_seq_one_letter_code
_entity_poly.pdbx_strand_id
1 'polypeptide(L)'
;MRWLWIDCIIEHEPNKRLVAIKNVSLAEEYLHDYVIDRKVVMPFSLMIEGMAQTCGILLGTTTRFKEKVILAKIAKASLDCDVTAGDTLRYEATIERLDEVGASTSGSIDRRCAGGDAWERIGRVELLFSNIDKNMAGVEFPEHNFVFSDNFRMILETAGLANLMETQEENTNATINNS
;
A
#
# COMPACT_ATOMS: atom_id res chain seq x y z
N MET A 1 -16.47 3.54 5.60
CA MET A 1 -15.38 2.55 5.82
C MET A 1 -14.11 3.09 5.19
N ARG A 2 -12.99 3.06 5.88
CA ARG A 2 -11.70 3.44 5.30
C ARG A 2 -11.07 2.20 4.66
N TRP A 3 -10.70 2.28 3.41
CA TRP A 3 -10.04 1.18 2.69
C TRP A 3 -8.53 1.23 2.92
N LEU A 4 -8.10 0.96 4.16
CA LEU A 4 -6.70 0.93 4.57
C LEU A 4 -6.35 -0.43 5.15
N TRP A 5 -5.33 -1.08 4.57
CA TRP A 5 -4.86 -2.40 4.95
C TRP A 5 -3.44 -2.38 5.50
N ILE A 6 -2.96 -1.19 5.83
CA ILE A 6 -1.77 -0.91 6.63
C ILE A 6 -2.12 0.13 7.69
N ASP A 7 -1.51 0.08 8.85
CA ASP A 7 -1.76 1.01 9.96
C ASP A 7 -0.66 2.07 10.07
N CYS A 8 0.59 1.71 9.78
CA CYS A 8 1.72 2.64 9.82
C CYS A 8 2.88 2.14 8.95
N ILE A 9 3.74 3.07 8.55
CA ILE A 9 5.04 2.81 7.93
C ILE A 9 6.10 2.89 9.04
N ILE A 10 6.98 1.89 9.12
CA ILE A 10 8.02 1.81 10.14
C ILE A 10 9.43 1.98 9.57
N GLU A 11 9.63 1.72 8.28
CA GLU A 11 10.90 1.91 7.59
C GLU A 11 10.65 2.38 6.16
N HIS A 12 11.47 3.31 5.69
CA HIS A 12 11.47 3.79 4.32
C HIS A 12 12.91 4.05 3.85
N GLU A 13 13.31 3.32 2.83
CA GLU A 13 14.55 3.53 2.08
C GLU A 13 14.17 4.02 0.68
N PRO A 14 14.40 5.32 0.35
CA PRO A 14 13.95 5.91 -0.91
C PRO A 14 14.36 5.10 -2.13
N ASN A 15 13.45 4.93 -3.06
CA ASN A 15 13.63 4.21 -4.33
C ASN A 15 13.98 2.72 -4.19
N LYS A 16 13.88 2.14 -3.01
CA LYS A 16 14.32 0.77 -2.79
C LYS A 16 13.33 -0.05 -1.97
N ARG A 17 13.01 0.37 -0.74
CA ARG A 17 12.32 -0.48 0.22
C ARG A 17 11.38 0.34 1.12
N LEU A 18 10.25 -0.26 1.47
CA LEU A 18 9.32 0.27 2.46
C LEU A 18 8.78 -0.87 3.32
N VAL A 19 8.67 -0.62 4.63
CA VAL A 19 8.09 -1.57 5.58
C VAL A 19 6.89 -0.95 6.26
N ALA A 20 5.76 -1.64 6.20
CA ALA A 20 4.52 -1.25 6.85
C ALA A 20 4.01 -2.33 7.80
N ILE A 21 3.19 -1.92 8.76
CA ILE A 21 2.58 -2.76 9.77
C ILE A 21 1.05 -2.72 9.62
N LYS A 22 0.41 -3.88 9.81
CA LYS A 22 -1.04 -4.04 10.00
C LYS A 22 -1.30 -4.84 11.26
N ASN A 23 -2.05 -4.26 12.20
CA ASN A 23 -2.57 -5.00 13.35
C ASN A 23 -3.95 -5.54 13.00
N VAL A 24 -4.16 -6.83 13.14
CA VAL A 24 -5.44 -7.49 12.84
C VAL A 24 -6.34 -7.42 14.05
N SER A 25 -7.43 -6.67 13.95
CA SER A 25 -8.35 -6.42 15.05
C SER A 25 -9.67 -7.15 14.86
N LEU A 26 -10.18 -7.79 15.91
CA LEU A 26 -11.52 -8.39 15.90
C LEU A 26 -12.64 -7.34 15.68
N ALA A 27 -12.37 -6.07 15.88
CA ALA A 27 -13.32 -4.98 15.62
C ALA A 27 -13.49 -4.65 14.12
N GLU A 28 -12.71 -5.27 13.23
CA GLU A 28 -12.82 -5.03 11.80
C GLU A 28 -13.96 -5.85 11.18
N GLU A 29 -14.86 -5.19 10.44
CA GLU A 29 -16.09 -5.80 9.91
C GLU A 29 -15.83 -7.05 9.07
N TYR A 30 -14.80 -7.06 8.23
CA TYR A 30 -14.49 -8.20 7.36
C TYR A 30 -14.14 -9.49 8.12
N LEU A 31 -13.74 -9.41 9.38
CA LEU A 31 -13.48 -10.59 10.21
C LEU A 31 -14.76 -11.27 10.69
N HIS A 32 -15.90 -10.58 10.70
CA HIS A 32 -17.17 -11.17 11.13
C HIS A 32 -17.72 -12.20 10.14
N ASP A 33 -17.41 -12.04 8.85
CA ASP A 33 -17.98 -12.84 7.78
C ASP A 33 -17.04 -13.94 7.26
N TYR A 34 -15.76 -13.93 7.67
CA TYR A 34 -14.77 -14.86 7.15
C TYR A 34 -14.25 -15.81 8.21
N VAL A 35 -14.89 -16.99 8.29
CA VAL A 35 -14.61 -18.01 9.32
C VAL A 35 -14.14 -19.29 8.66
N ILE A 36 -12.93 -19.76 9.01
CA ILE A 36 -12.38 -21.04 8.61
C ILE A 36 -12.13 -21.87 9.89
N ASP A 37 -12.65 -23.10 9.95
CA ASP A 37 -12.49 -24.02 11.07
C ASP A 37 -12.81 -23.39 12.44
N ARG A 38 -13.91 -22.59 12.51
CA ARG A 38 -14.34 -21.83 13.69
C ARG A 38 -13.36 -20.72 14.14
N LYS A 39 -12.37 -20.37 13.31
CA LYS A 39 -11.49 -19.23 13.54
C LYS A 39 -11.87 -18.12 12.57
N VAL A 40 -11.89 -16.92 13.10
CA VAL A 40 -12.06 -15.69 12.30
C VAL A 40 -10.69 -15.36 11.71
N VAL A 41 -10.59 -15.38 10.38
CA VAL A 41 -9.32 -15.20 9.66
C VAL A 41 -9.36 -13.98 8.76
N MET A 42 -8.23 -13.33 8.60
CA MET A 42 -8.07 -12.26 7.63
C MET A 42 -8.04 -12.85 6.21
N PRO A 43 -8.92 -12.43 5.30
CA PRO A 43 -8.90 -12.89 3.91
C PRO A 43 -7.56 -12.65 3.24
N PHE A 44 -7.04 -13.62 2.49
CA PHE A 44 -5.78 -13.50 1.77
C PHE A 44 -5.77 -12.32 0.79
N SER A 45 -6.91 -12.05 0.13
CA SER A 45 -7.06 -10.90 -0.76
C SER A 45 -6.78 -9.57 -0.08
N LEU A 46 -7.11 -9.43 1.20
CA LEU A 46 -6.85 -8.21 1.97
C LEU A 46 -5.39 -8.09 2.40
N MET A 47 -4.69 -9.22 2.59
CA MET A 47 -3.24 -9.20 2.80
C MET A 47 -2.49 -8.80 1.51
N ILE A 48 -2.98 -9.26 0.35
CA ILE A 48 -2.46 -8.81 -0.96
C ILE A 48 -2.70 -7.31 -1.14
N GLU A 49 -3.89 -6.82 -0.78
CA GLU A 49 -4.21 -5.40 -0.84
C GLU A 49 -3.29 -4.56 0.06
N GLY A 50 -3.02 -5.02 1.30
CA GLY A 50 -2.04 -4.36 2.19
C GLY A 50 -0.64 -4.30 1.58
N MET A 51 -0.21 -5.37 0.91
CA MET A 51 1.04 -5.38 0.17
C MET A 51 0.99 -4.43 -1.04
N ALA A 52 -0.11 -4.39 -1.78
CA ALA A 52 -0.28 -3.48 -2.91
C ALA A 52 -0.24 -2.01 -2.47
N GLN A 53 -0.86 -1.68 -1.35
CA GLN A 53 -0.78 -0.34 -0.75
C GLN A 53 0.64 0.00 -0.32
N THR A 54 1.36 -0.94 0.31
CA THR A 54 2.77 -0.77 0.71
C THR A 54 3.67 -0.51 -0.51
N CYS A 55 3.53 -1.32 -1.57
CA CYS A 55 4.25 -1.12 -2.83
C CYS A 55 3.86 0.19 -3.52
N GLY A 56 2.56 0.50 -3.57
CA GLY A 56 2.04 1.73 -4.18
C GLY A 56 2.60 2.99 -3.51
N ILE A 57 2.65 3.01 -2.18
CA ILE A 57 3.27 4.12 -1.44
C ILE A 57 4.76 4.21 -1.76
N LEU A 58 5.49 3.09 -1.75
CA LEU A 58 6.91 3.09 -2.10
C LEU A 58 7.14 3.69 -3.50
N LEU A 59 6.36 3.27 -4.49
CA LEU A 59 6.41 3.82 -5.85
C LEU A 59 6.00 5.30 -5.89
N GLY A 60 4.94 5.68 -5.18
CA GLY A 60 4.52 7.08 -5.07
C GLY A 60 5.63 7.98 -4.51
N THR A 61 6.42 7.51 -3.55
CA THR A 61 7.55 8.30 -3.01
C THR A 61 8.63 8.57 -4.05
N THR A 62 8.82 7.70 -5.06
CA THR A 62 9.85 7.88 -6.11
C THR A 62 9.57 9.09 -6.99
N THR A 63 8.30 9.38 -7.24
CA THR A 63 7.84 10.49 -8.09
C THR A 63 7.27 11.66 -7.28
N ARG A 64 7.41 11.62 -5.94
CA ARG A 64 6.74 12.56 -5.01
C ARG A 64 5.23 12.61 -5.26
N PHE A 65 4.61 11.46 -5.50
CA PHE A 65 3.18 11.29 -5.77
C PHE A 65 2.64 12.09 -6.97
N LYS A 66 3.51 12.48 -7.90
CA LYS A 66 3.10 13.19 -9.12
C LYS A 66 2.46 12.27 -10.14
N GLU A 67 2.93 11.03 -10.21
CA GLU A 67 2.41 10.03 -11.14
C GLU A 67 1.31 9.19 -10.49
N LYS A 68 0.34 8.78 -11.31
CA LYS A 68 -0.75 7.91 -10.91
C LYS A 68 -0.34 6.47 -11.19
N VAL A 69 -0.03 5.74 -10.13
CA VAL A 69 0.42 4.36 -10.21
C VAL A 69 -0.70 3.43 -9.79
N ILE A 70 -1.12 2.52 -10.66
CA ILE A 70 -2.16 1.53 -10.36
C ILE A 70 -1.60 0.12 -10.40
N LEU A 71 -2.18 -0.76 -9.58
CA LEU A 71 -1.91 -2.19 -9.65
C LEU A 71 -2.48 -2.76 -10.96
N ALA A 72 -1.59 -3.18 -11.86
CA ALA A 72 -1.97 -3.76 -13.15
C ALA A 72 -2.13 -5.28 -13.08
N LYS A 73 -1.30 -5.97 -12.28
CA LYS A 73 -1.30 -7.43 -12.20
C LYS A 73 -0.68 -7.94 -10.91
N ILE A 74 -1.27 -8.99 -10.36
CA ILE A 74 -0.65 -9.86 -9.36
C ILE A 74 0.06 -10.97 -10.14
N ALA A 75 1.39 -10.89 -10.21
CA ALA A 75 2.18 -11.86 -10.96
C ALA A 75 2.30 -13.18 -10.20
N LYS A 76 2.47 -13.09 -8.87
CA LYS A 76 2.53 -14.24 -7.98
C LYS A 76 2.09 -13.84 -6.57
N ALA A 77 1.40 -14.74 -5.89
CA ALA A 77 1.09 -14.59 -4.48
C ALA A 77 1.07 -15.98 -3.82
N SER A 78 1.66 -16.09 -2.65
CA SER A 78 1.63 -17.30 -1.81
C SER A 78 1.47 -16.91 -0.35
N LEU A 79 0.75 -17.74 0.38
CA LEU A 79 0.55 -17.62 1.81
C LEU A 79 0.63 -19.02 2.44
N ASP A 80 1.39 -19.17 3.50
CA ASP A 80 1.70 -20.46 4.12
C ASP A 80 0.81 -20.77 5.35
N CYS A 81 0.14 -19.76 5.91
CA CYS A 81 -0.77 -19.94 7.05
C CYS A 81 -1.82 -18.83 7.16
N ASP A 82 -2.87 -19.13 7.92
CA ASP A 82 -3.92 -18.16 8.25
C ASP A 82 -3.42 -17.09 9.24
N VAL A 83 -4.05 -15.92 9.15
CA VAL A 83 -3.83 -14.78 10.05
C VAL A 83 -5.13 -14.49 10.78
N THR A 84 -5.06 -14.33 12.09
CA THR A 84 -6.24 -14.17 12.96
C THR A 84 -6.19 -12.86 13.75
N ALA A 85 -7.31 -12.51 14.37
CA ALA A 85 -7.36 -11.35 15.25
C ALA A 85 -6.34 -11.45 16.40
N GLY A 86 -5.63 -10.37 16.65
CA GLY A 86 -4.52 -10.27 17.60
C GLY A 86 -3.14 -10.45 16.97
N ASP A 87 -3.07 -10.99 15.75
CA ASP A 87 -1.80 -11.07 15.01
C ASP A 87 -1.40 -9.68 14.50
N THR A 88 -0.11 -9.49 14.28
CA THR A 88 0.45 -8.32 13.59
C THR A 88 1.13 -8.79 12.31
N LEU A 89 0.81 -8.14 11.19
CA LEU A 89 1.49 -8.35 9.92
C LEU A 89 2.55 -7.27 9.69
N ARG A 90 3.65 -7.68 9.09
CA ARG A 90 4.68 -6.79 8.56
C ARG A 90 4.78 -7.03 7.05
N TYR A 91 4.53 -5.97 6.29
CA TYR A 91 4.70 -5.95 4.85
C TYR A 91 6.04 -5.29 4.52
N GLU A 92 6.90 -5.99 3.81
CA GLU A 92 8.14 -5.44 3.29
C GLU A 92 8.07 -5.44 1.77
N ALA A 93 8.06 -4.26 1.17
CA ALA A 93 8.03 -4.03 -0.27
C ALA A 93 9.40 -3.62 -0.79
N THR A 94 9.78 -4.13 -1.97
CA THR A 94 11.02 -3.79 -2.67
C THR A 94 10.72 -3.51 -4.13
N ILE A 95 11.34 -2.47 -4.70
CA ILE A 95 11.29 -2.20 -6.15
C ILE A 95 12.32 -3.09 -6.84
N GLU A 96 11.87 -3.95 -7.76
CA GLU A 96 12.73 -4.80 -8.59
C GLU A 96 13.13 -4.09 -9.89
N ARG A 97 12.15 -3.38 -10.47
CA ARG A 97 12.34 -2.60 -11.69
C ARG A 97 11.38 -1.41 -11.68
N LEU A 98 11.88 -0.28 -12.16
CA LEU A 98 11.11 0.95 -12.36
C LEU A 98 11.51 1.54 -13.72
N ASP A 99 10.51 1.83 -14.55
CA ASP A 99 10.68 2.54 -15.83
C ASP A 99 9.51 3.49 -16.10
N GLU A 100 9.50 4.17 -17.24
CA GLU A 100 8.48 5.16 -17.59
C GLU A 100 7.08 4.58 -17.76
N VAL A 101 6.96 3.28 -18.03
CA VAL A 101 5.66 2.60 -18.26
C VAL A 101 5.07 2.07 -16.99
N GLY A 102 5.92 1.71 -16.02
CA GLY A 102 5.48 1.14 -14.77
C GLY A 102 6.60 0.56 -13.91
N ALA A 103 6.21 -0.33 -13.01
CA ALA A 103 7.16 -0.95 -12.08
C ALA A 103 6.82 -2.41 -11.80
N SER A 104 7.85 -3.20 -11.50
CA SER A 104 7.69 -4.48 -10.83
C SER A 104 8.22 -4.40 -9.40
N THR A 105 7.45 -4.97 -8.49
CA THR A 105 7.78 -5.01 -7.07
C THR A 105 7.70 -6.44 -6.54
N SER A 106 8.53 -6.75 -5.58
CA SER A 106 8.40 -7.95 -4.75
C SER A 106 8.06 -7.54 -3.32
N GLY A 107 7.34 -8.41 -2.63
CA GLY A 107 7.01 -8.17 -1.23
C GLY A 107 7.02 -9.46 -0.43
N SER A 108 7.33 -9.31 0.85
CA SER A 108 7.23 -10.37 1.83
C SER A 108 6.26 -10.01 2.94
N ILE A 109 5.51 -11.01 3.39
CA ILE A 109 4.57 -10.88 4.50
C ILE A 109 5.10 -11.70 5.66
N ASP A 110 5.36 -11.04 6.78
CA ASP A 110 5.70 -11.68 8.03
C ASP A 110 4.56 -11.50 9.03
N ARG A 111 4.34 -12.50 9.87
CA ARG A 111 3.38 -12.51 10.96
C ARG A 111 4.10 -12.56 12.29
N ARG A 112 3.58 -11.83 13.25
CA ARG A 112 3.86 -12.03 14.68
C ARG A 112 2.56 -12.41 15.35
N CYS A 113 2.51 -13.61 15.94
CA CYS A 113 1.32 -14.10 16.63
C CYS A 113 0.98 -13.26 17.87
N ALA A 114 -0.29 -13.23 18.24
CA ALA A 114 -0.74 -12.60 19.48
C ALA A 114 0.05 -13.14 20.69
N GLY A 115 0.65 -12.21 21.46
CA GLY A 115 1.47 -12.55 22.63
C GLY A 115 2.86 -13.12 22.34
N GLY A 116 3.25 -13.26 21.07
CA GLY A 116 4.59 -13.67 20.65
C GLY A 116 5.49 -12.52 20.30
N ASP A 117 6.80 -12.72 20.35
CA ASP A 117 7.81 -11.70 19.97
C ASP A 117 8.48 -11.97 18.63
N ALA A 118 8.41 -13.24 18.14
CA ALA A 118 9.09 -13.64 16.92
C ALA A 118 8.26 -13.32 15.66
N TRP A 119 8.96 -12.85 14.62
CA TRP A 119 8.41 -12.70 13.28
C TRP A 119 8.63 -14.00 12.49
N GLU A 120 7.58 -14.46 11.82
CA GLU A 120 7.58 -15.62 10.94
C GLU A 120 7.22 -15.18 9.52
N ARG A 121 8.01 -15.55 8.52
CA ARG A 121 7.67 -15.34 7.12
C ARG A 121 6.53 -16.26 6.74
N ILE A 122 5.39 -15.67 6.32
CA ILE A 122 4.17 -16.42 5.98
C ILE A 122 3.75 -16.24 4.52
N GLY A 123 4.36 -15.33 3.78
CA GLY A 123 3.96 -15.11 2.41
C GLY A 123 4.94 -14.30 1.56
N ARG A 124 4.73 -14.40 0.25
CA ARG A 124 5.45 -13.62 -0.76
C ARG A 124 4.48 -13.18 -1.86
N VAL A 125 4.67 -11.97 -2.36
CA VAL A 125 3.82 -11.38 -3.40
C VAL A 125 4.70 -10.67 -4.42
N GLU A 126 4.41 -10.86 -5.71
CA GLU A 126 5.05 -10.15 -6.82
C GLU A 126 3.97 -9.39 -7.58
N LEU A 127 4.13 -8.09 -7.70
CA LEU A 127 3.15 -7.17 -8.27
C LEU A 127 3.73 -6.39 -9.43
N LEU A 128 2.89 -6.13 -10.43
CA LEU A 128 3.19 -5.23 -11.54
C LEU A 128 2.28 -4.01 -11.45
N PHE A 129 2.88 -2.85 -11.52
CA PHE A 129 2.20 -1.56 -11.54
C PHE A 129 2.37 -0.90 -12.89
N SER A 130 1.38 -0.12 -13.29
CA SER A 130 1.43 0.70 -14.51
C SER A 130 1.22 2.16 -14.16
N ASN A 131 1.97 3.04 -14.79
CA ASN A 131 1.71 4.47 -14.74
C ASN A 131 0.50 4.76 -15.64
N ILE A 132 -0.49 5.51 -15.10
CA ILE A 132 -1.63 5.97 -15.87
C ILE A 132 -1.30 7.37 -16.39
N ASP A 133 -0.92 7.46 -17.65
CA ASP A 133 -0.92 8.72 -18.37
C ASP A 133 -2.34 9.12 -18.79
N LYS A 134 -2.48 10.34 -19.28
CA LYS A 134 -3.73 11.07 -19.56
C LYS A 134 -4.77 10.32 -20.38
N ASN A 135 -4.45 9.16 -20.98
CA ASN A 135 -5.37 8.41 -21.86
C ASN A 135 -5.07 6.91 -21.89
N MET A 136 -5.61 6.14 -20.95
CA MET A 136 -5.79 4.71 -21.19
C MET A 136 -7.18 4.49 -21.81
N ALA A 137 -7.22 3.97 -23.05
CA ALA A 137 -8.45 3.57 -23.77
C ALA A 137 -9.51 4.69 -23.96
N GLY A 138 -9.10 5.96 -24.08
CA GLY A 138 -10.04 7.07 -24.31
C GLY A 138 -10.75 7.55 -23.03
N VAL A 139 -10.32 7.12 -21.85
CA VAL A 139 -10.82 7.64 -20.58
C VAL A 139 -9.90 8.74 -20.08
N GLU A 140 -10.44 9.95 -19.92
CA GLU A 140 -9.73 11.06 -19.28
C GLU A 140 -9.74 10.86 -17.76
N PHE A 141 -8.56 10.76 -17.15
CA PHE A 141 -8.42 10.73 -15.70
C PHE A 141 -8.26 12.16 -15.15
N PRO A 142 -8.77 12.42 -13.91
CA PRO A 142 -8.58 13.70 -13.25
C PRO A 142 -7.10 14.10 -13.18
N GLU A 143 -6.77 15.39 -13.29
CA GLU A 143 -5.38 15.86 -13.18
C GLU A 143 -4.77 15.57 -11.82
N HIS A 144 -5.58 15.71 -10.73
CA HIS A 144 -5.13 15.39 -9.38
C HIS A 144 -4.89 13.87 -9.21
N ASN A 145 -3.97 13.52 -8.34
CA ASN A 145 -3.69 12.12 -8.03
C ASN A 145 -4.79 11.55 -7.12
N PHE A 146 -5.76 10.86 -7.72
CA PHE A 146 -6.88 10.22 -7.01
C PHE A 146 -6.51 8.87 -6.38
N VAL A 147 -5.35 8.31 -6.72
CA VAL A 147 -4.89 7.02 -6.20
C VAL A 147 -4.52 7.12 -4.71
N PHE A 148 -3.92 8.25 -4.33
CA PHE A 148 -3.51 8.52 -2.95
C PHE A 148 -4.48 9.51 -2.30
N SER A 149 -5.59 8.98 -1.76
CA SER A 149 -6.60 9.76 -1.04
C SER A 149 -6.09 10.31 0.31
N ASP A 150 -6.87 11.20 0.94
CA ASP A 150 -6.57 11.76 2.28
C ASP A 150 -6.30 10.70 3.35
N ASN A 151 -6.83 9.48 3.18
CA ASN A 151 -6.55 8.38 4.09
C ASN A 151 -5.06 7.98 4.09
N PHE A 152 -4.41 8.01 2.93
CA PHE A 152 -2.97 7.74 2.83
C PHE A 152 -2.12 8.88 3.38
N ARG A 153 -2.59 10.14 3.26
CA ARG A 153 -1.92 11.30 3.84
C ARG A 153 -1.64 11.10 5.33
N MET A 154 -2.62 10.62 6.10
CA MET A 154 -2.46 10.36 7.54
C MET A 154 -1.35 9.32 7.82
N ILE A 155 -1.24 8.26 7.02
CA ILE A 155 -0.17 7.27 7.17
C ILE A 155 1.19 7.89 6.85
N LEU A 156 1.27 8.72 5.82
CA LEU A 156 2.50 9.42 5.44
C LEU A 156 2.91 10.47 6.49
N GLU A 157 1.95 11.19 7.08
CA GLU A 157 2.20 12.15 8.16
C GLU A 157 2.83 11.47 9.37
N THR A 158 2.28 10.34 9.82
CA THR A 158 2.82 9.59 10.95
C THR A 158 4.22 9.03 10.69
N ALA A 159 4.58 8.80 9.42
CA ALA A 159 5.89 8.35 9.00
C ALA A 159 6.89 9.49 8.71
N GLY A 160 6.46 10.76 8.82
CA GLY A 160 7.29 11.92 8.46
C GLY A 160 7.52 12.09 6.95
N LEU A 161 6.66 11.47 6.11
CA LEU A 161 6.77 11.46 4.64
C LEU A 161 5.76 12.42 3.96
N ALA A 162 4.96 13.16 4.72
CA ALA A 162 3.91 14.04 4.19
C ALA A 162 4.46 15.14 3.26
N ASN A 163 5.66 15.64 3.52
CA ASN A 163 6.34 16.64 2.70
C ASN A 163 6.59 16.17 1.25
N LEU A 164 6.52 14.87 0.97
CA LEU A 164 6.63 14.35 -0.39
C LEU A 164 5.35 14.61 -1.22
N MET A 165 4.21 14.88 -0.57
CA MET A 165 2.92 15.18 -1.24
C MET A 165 2.66 16.69 -1.40
N GLU A 166 3.30 17.55 -0.62
CA GLU A 166 2.94 18.98 -0.50
C GLU A 166 3.25 19.84 -1.71
N THR A 167 3.97 19.34 -2.71
CA THR A 167 4.38 20.13 -3.89
C THR A 167 3.24 20.40 -4.90
N GLN A 168 2.03 19.89 -4.68
CA GLN A 168 0.91 20.09 -5.64
C GLN A 168 -0.02 21.25 -5.31
N GLU A 169 -0.15 21.64 -4.05
CA GLU A 169 -1.08 22.72 -3.65
C GLU A 169 -0.51 24.14 -3.88
N GLU A 170 0.79 24.32 -3.83
CA GLU A 170 1.40 25.64 -4.04
C GLU A 170 1.30 26.16 -5.49
N ASN A 171 1.30 25.26 -6.48
CA ASN A 171 1.21 25.66 -7.89
C ASN A 171 -0.21 26.04 -8.33
N THR A 172 -1.26 25.58 -7.68
CA THR A 172 -2.65 25.90 -8.03
C THR A 172 -3.03 27.27 -7.48
N ASN A 173 -2.55 27.66 -6.31
CA ASN A 173 -2.83 28.97 -5.72
C ASN A 173 -2.03 30.14 -6.36
N ALA A 174 -0.89 29.86 -6.97
CA ALA A 174 -0.09 30.87 -7.66
C ALA A 174 -0.71 31.31 -8.99
N THR A 175 -1.51 30.46 -9.62
CA THR A 175 -2.17 30.76 -10.91
C THR A 175 -3.46 31.56 -10.74
N ILE A 176 -4.13 31.45 -9.59
CA ILE A 176 -5.41 32.16 -9.33
C ILE A 176 -5.17 33.61 -8.89
N ASN A 177 -4.01 33.97 -8.35
CA ASN A 177 -3.70 35.31 -7.89
C ASN A 177 -3.04 36.20 -8.96
N ASN A 178 -2.88 35.74 -10.20
CA ASN A 178 -2.31 36.50 -11.32
C ASN A 178 -3.28 36.68 -12.51
N SER A 179 -4.60 36.60 -12.27
CA SER A 179 -5.63 36.85 -13.28
C SER A 179 -6.53 38.03 -12.90
#